data_4a935a2b68f6e110bcfb9bcffe56acbe
#
_entry.id   4a935a2b68f6e110bcfb9bcffe56acbe
#
_cell.length_a   1.000
_cell.length_b   1.000
_cell.length_c   1.000
_cell.angle_alpha   90.00
_cell.angle_beta   90.00
_cell.angle_gamma   90.00
#
_symmetry.space_group_name_H-M   'P 1'
#
loop_
_entity.id
_entity.type
_entity.pdbx_description
1 polymer ?
#
loop_
_entity_poly.entity_id
_entity_poly.type
_entity_poly.pdbx_seq_one_letter_code
_entity_poly.pdbx_strand_id
1 'polypeptide(L)'
;TVMDLGCGPGFFSLAMAKLVGEKGKVISVDIQDEMLQMVKRKSEREGLSSSIVLHKAQPEKLGISEMVDFALAFYMVHEVQDKKSFLSEVASHLKPDGRFLIVEPKFHVSKSNFDSTLEIARSVGMEQISEPRSSFDRAVLLKLAPGKRA
;
A
#
# COMPACT_ATOMS: atom_id res chain seq x y z
N THR A 1 -6.39 -10.61 3.99
CA THR A 1 -5.84 -9.40 4.64
C THR A 1 -5.28 -8.48 3.57
N VAL A 2 -5.62 -7.20 3.62
CA VAL A 2 -5.11 -6.17 2.70
C VAL A 2 -4.50 -5.01 3.49
N MET A 3 -3.63 -4.24 2.85
CA MET A 3 -2.90 -3.14 3.48
C MET A 3 -3.05 -1.87 2.66
N ASP A 4 -3.39 -0.77 3.33
CA ASP A 4 -3.51 0.58 2.77
C ASP A 4 -2.36 1.43 3.32
N LEU A 5 -1.35 1.64 2.49
CA LEU A 5 -0.10 2.34 2.86
C LEU A 5 -0.23 3.84 2.60
N GLY A 6 0.01 4.65 3.62
CA GLY A 6 -0.28 6.08 3.57
C GLY A 6 -1.78 6.30 3.40
N CYS A 7 -2.57 5.68 4.28
CA CYS A 7 -4.03 5.58 4.12
C CYS A 7 -4.74 6.95 4.17
N GLY A 8 -4.06 8.00 4.63
CA GLY A 8 -4.65 9.32 4.79
C GLY A 8 -5.97 9.26 5.57
N PRO A 9 -7.00 10.03 5.15
CA PRO A 9 -8.28 10.04 5.85
C PRO A 9 -9.16 8.80 5.59
N GLY A 10 -8.61 7.73 5.00
CA GLY A 10 -9.23 6.42 4.89
C GLY A 10 -10.15 6.19 3.68
N PHE A 11 -9.98 6.94 2.60
CA PHE A 11 -10.81 6.77 1.41
C PHE A 11 -10.76 5.33 0.88
N PHE A 12 -9.55 4.80 0.67
CA PHE A 12 -9.37 3.42 0.19
C PHE A 12 -9.54 2.39 1.30
N SER A 13 -9.12 2.68 2.54
CA SER A 13 -9.34 1.79 3.68
C SER A 13 -10.79 1.39 3.85
N LEU A 14 -11.72 2.36 3.81
CA LEU A 14 -13.15 2.10 3.95
C LEU A 14 -13.72 1.35 2.72
N ALA A 15 -13.28 1.70 1.52
CA ALA A 15 -13.68 1.00 0.31
C ALA A 15 -13.21 -0.47 0.32
N MET A 16 -11.95 -0.72 0.68
CA MET A 16 -11.41 -2.07 0.80
C MET A 16 -12.10 -2.86 1.92
N ALA A 17 -12.45 -2.23 3.04
CA ALA A 17 -13.18 -2.91 4.13
C ALA A 17 -14.53 -3.45 3.67
N LYS A 18 -15.25 -2.71 2.80
CA LYS A 18 -16.50 -3.19 2.19
C LYS A 18 -16.27 -4.36 1.24
N LEU A 19 -15.14 -4.38 0.54
CA LEU A 19 -14.81 -5.43 -0.44
C LEU A 19 -14.32 -6.72 0.22
N VAL A 20 -13.53 -6.65 1.28
CA VAL A 20 -13.02 -7.83 1.96
C VAL A 20 -14.07 -8.53 2.84
N GLY A 21 -15.16 -7.83 3.16
CA GLY A 21 -16.27 -8.36 3.95
C GLY A 21 -15.93 -8.63 5.42
N GLU A 22 -16.87 -9.25 6.14
CA GLU A 22 -16.79 -9.44 7.59
C GLU A 22 -15.61 -10.29 8.07
N LYS A 23 -15.14 -11.22 7.24
CA LYS A 23 -13.99 -12.10 7.57
C LYS A 23 -12.65 -11.52 7.11
N GLY A 24 -12.68 -10.44 6.35
CA GLY A 24 -11.50 -9.77 5.84
C GLY A 24 -10.94 -8.74 6.82
N LYS A 25 -9.70 -8.35 6.58
CA LYS A 25 -8.99 -7.35 7.38
C LYS A 25 -8.32 -6.33 6.47
N VAL A 26 -8.46 -5.05 6.79
CA VAL A 26 -7.72 -3.94 6.20
C VAL A 26 -6.79 -3.36 7.25
N ILE A 27 -5.49 -3.37 6.99
CA ILE A 27 -4.50 -2.69 7.83
C ILE A 27 -4.31 -1.30 7.23
N SER A 28 -4.84 -0.29 7.90
CA SER A 28 -4.71 1.13 7.51
C SER A 28 -3.46 1.70 8.15
N VAL A 29 -2.46 2.00 7.31
CA VAL A 29 -1.12 2.41 7.75
C VAL A 29 -0.89 3.87 7.43
N ASP A 30 -0.52 4.66 8.43
CA ASP A 30 -0.10 6.05 8.24
C ASP A 30 0.92 6.45 9.33
N ILE A 31 1.74 7.46 9.05
CA ILE A 31 2.67 8.05 10.03
C ILE A 31 1.99 9.12 10.88
N GLN A 32 0.85 9.65 10.43
CA GLN A 32 0.11 10.74 11.07
C GLN A 32 -1.05 10.19 11.90
N ASP A 33 -1.03 10.45 13.21
CA ASP A 33 -2.11 10.04 14.11
C ASP A 33 -3.47 10.64 13.72
N GLU A 34 -3.48 11.86 13.23
CA GLU A 34 -4.70 12.56 12.81
C GLU A 34 -5.41 11.82 11.68
N MET A 35 -4.66 11.26 10.74
CA MET A 35 -5.22 10.47 9.63
C MET A 35 -5.84 9.18 10.18
N LEU A 36 -5.12 8.47 11.03
CA LEU A 36 -5.64 7.23 11.66
C LEU A 36 -6.89 7.51 12.51
N GLN A 37 -6.95 8.63 13.22
CA GLN A 37 -8.15 9.03 13.95
C GLN A 37 -9.33 9.36 13.03
N MET A 38 -9.07 9.91 11.84
CA MET A 38 -10.12 10.10 10.82
C MET A 38 -10.66 8.76 10.31
N VAL A 39 -9.77 7.81 10.01
CA VAL A 39 -10.16 6.44 9.62
C VAL A 39 -11.03 5.81 10.70
N LYS A 40 -10.59 5.90 11.97
CA LYS A 40 -11.34 5.37 13.11
C LYS A 40 -12.78 5.89 13.15
N ARG A 41 -12.94 7.23 13.19
CA ARG A 41 -14.27 7.86 13.27
C ARG A 41 -15.17 7.46 12.09
N LYS A 42 -14.60 7.39 10.87
CA LYS A 42 -15.37 7.03 9.68
C LYS A 42 -15.77 5.55 9.70
N SER A 43 -14.86 4.66 10.09
CA SER A 43 -15.13 3.23 10.18
C SER A 43 -16.20 2.91 11.24
N GLU A 44 -16.17 3.60 12.38
CA GLU A 44 -17.21 3.50 13.42
C GLU A 44 -18.58 3.94 12.88
N ARG A 45 -18.63 5.08 12.21
CA ARG A 45 -19.86 5.61 11.61
C ARG A 45 -20.45 4.70 10.53
N GLU A 46 -19.60 4.01 9.79
CA GLU A 46 -20.02 3.11 8.68
C GLU A 46 -20.16 1.64 9.11
N GLY A 47 -19.94 1.32 10.40
CA GLY A 47 -20.04 -0.05 10.91
C GLY A 47 -18.92 -0.99 10.41
N LEU A 48 -17.76 -0.45 10.04
CA LEU A 48 -16.64 -1.19 9.45
C LEU A 48 -15.46 -1.41 10.42
N SER A 49 -15.60 -1.00 11.67
CA SER A 49 -14.49 -1.03 12.65
C SER A 49 -13.94 -2.43 12.91
N SER A 50 -14.76 -3.48 12.78
CA SER A 50 -14.32 -4.87 12.95
C SER A 50 -13.37 -5.35 11.85
N SER A 51 -13.44 -4.73 10.66
CA SER A 51 -12.63 -5.08 9.50
C SER A 51 -11.40 -4.18 9.32
N ILE A 52 -11.26 -3.10 10.11
CA ILE A 52 -10.15 -2.15 9.98
C ILE A 52 -9.25 -2.19 11.21
N VAL A 53 -7.96 -2.41 10.98
CA VAL A 53 -6.89 -2.30 11.97
C VAL A 53 -6.08 -1.06 11.65
N LEU A 54 -5.97 -0.15 12.62
CA LEU A 54 -5.16 1.05 12.49
C LEU A 54 -3.73 0.75 12.91
N HIS A 55 -2.77 1.12 12.08
CA HIS A 55 -1.36 0.92 12.36
C HIS A 55 -0.56 2.21 12.12
N LYS A 56 0.08 2.70 13.18
CA LYS A 56 0.97 3.84 13.09
C LYS A 56 2.36 3.37 12.69
N ALA A 57 2.80 3.72 11.49
CA ALA A 57 4.16 3.48 11.02
C ALA A 57 5.12 4.57 11.52
N GLN A 58 6.40 4.27 11.45
CA GLN A 58 7.48 5.26 11.57
C GLN A 58 7.98 5.65 10.18
N PRO A 59 8.62 6.82 10.01
CA PRO A 59 9.13 7.26 8.70
C PRO A 59 10.06 6.24 8.02
N GLU A 60 10.84 5.50 8.81
CA GLU A 60 11.84 4.55 8.31
C GLU A 60 11.38 3.09 8.39
N LYS A 61 10.20 2.81 8.97
CA LYS A 61 9.76 1.43 9.23
C LYS A 61 8.23 1.31 9.26
N LEU A 62 7.70 0.39 8.47
CA LEU A 62 6.28 0.04 8.53
C LEU A 62 5.92 -0.62 9.87
N GLY A 63 6.76 -1.54 10.34
CA GLY A 63 6.58 -2.20 11.64
C GLY A 63 5.37 -3.13 11.71
N ILE A 64 4.96 -3.70 10.57
CA ILE A 64 3.85 -4.64 10.44
C ILE A 64 4.38 -6.05 10.66
N SER A 65 3.56 -6.95 11.17
CA SER A 65 3.90 -8.37 11.37
C SER A 65 3.11 -9.31 10.47
N GLU A 66 1.99 -8.84 9.94
CA GLU A 66 1.08 -9.68 9.16
C GLU A 66 1.50 -9.82 7.70
N MET A 67 1.25 -11.00 7.14
CA MET A 67 1.33 -11.23 5.70
C MET A 67 0.02 -10.83 5.02
N VAL A 68 0.12 -10.15 3.87
CA VAL A 68 -1.04 -9.61 3.18
C VAL A 68 -1.22 -10.20 1.78
N ASP A 69 -2.48 -10.30 1.37
CA ASP A 69 -2.88 -10.74 0.04
C ASP A 69 -2.77 -9.60 -0.99
N PHE A 70 -2.94 -8.37 -0.52
CA PHE A 70 -2.88 -7.17 -1.34
C PHE A 70 -2.38 -5.98 -0.54
N ALA A 71 -1.55 -5.14 -1.17
CA ALA A 71 -1.14 -3.85 -0.65
C ALA A 71 -1.46 -2.75 -1.67
N LEU A 72 -1.86 -1.59 -1.19
CA LEU A 72 -2.07 -0.36 -1.96
C LEU A 72 -1.17 0.75 -1.44
N ALA A 73 -0.49 1.43 -2.35
CA ALA A 73 0.13 2.72 -2.09
C ALA A 73 -0.40 3.75 -3.11
N PHE A 74 -1.26 4.64 -2.65
CA PHE A 74 -1.93 5.62 -3.51
C PHE A 74 -1.43 7.03 -3.16
N TYR A 75 -0.69 7.64 -4.10
CA TYR A 75 -0.14 9.00 -3.99
C TYR A 75 0.79 9.21 -2.79
N MET A 76 1.61 8.19 -2.45
CA MET A 76 2.48 8.30 -1.28
C MET A 76 3.94 7.85 -1.50
N VAL A 77 4.23 6.99 -2.49
CA VAL A 77 5.60 6.45 -2.66
C VAL A 77 6.61 7.56 -3.03
N HIS A 78 6.16 8.61 -3.68
CA HIS A 78 7.01 9.77 -4.01
C HIS A 78 7.46 10.56 -2.77
N GLU A 79 6.76 10.45 -1.63
CA GLU A 79 7.10 11.09 -0.36
C GLU A 79 8.09 10.27 0.47
N VAL A 80 8.27 8.98 0.14
CA VAL A 80 9.18 8.08 0.87
C VAL A 80 10.63 8.44 0.59
N GLN A 81 11.40 8.70 1.65
CA GLN A 81 12.82 9.07 1.55
C GLN A 81 13.68 7.87 1.13
N ASP A 82 13.57 6.74 1.83
CA ASP A 82 14.25 5.48 1.47
C ASP A 82 13.26 4.51 0.83
N LYS A 83 13.05 4.68 -0.48
CA LYS A 83 12.16 3.81 -1.26
C LYS A 83 12.62 2.37 -1.28
N LYS A 84 13.94 2.12 -1.20
CA LYS A 84 14.46 0.75 -1.24
C LYS A 84 14.10 -0.01 0.04
N SER A 85 14.33 0.60 1.20
CA SER A 85 13.93 0.04 2.49
C SER A 85 12.41 -0.19 2.54
N PHE A 86 11.62 0.83 2.18
CA PHE A 86 10.18 0.74 2.15
C PHE A 86 9.66 -0.40 1.25
N LEU A 87 10.12 -0.45 0.00
CA LEU A 87 9.68 -1.48 -0.96
C LEU A 87 10.16 -2.89 -0.55
N SER A 88 11.34 -3.00 0.08
CA SER A 88 11.82 -4.26 0.65
C SER A 88 10.93 -4.74 1.78
N GLU A 89 10.51 -3.83 2.66
CA GLU A 89 9.62 -4.17 3.77
C GLU A 89 8.24 -4.58 3.25
N VAL A 90 7.67 -3.83 2.29
CA VAL A 90 6.40 -4.24 1.64
C VAL A 90 6.53 -5.62 1.00
N ALA A 91 7.63 -5.89 0.28
CA ALA A 91 7.88 -7.21 -0.34
C ALA A 91 7.89 -8.33 0.70
N SER A 92 8.50 -8.10 1.86
CA SER A 92 8.58 -9.09 2.93
C SER A 92 7.23 -9.44 3.58
N HIS A 93 6.24 -8.56 3.44
CA HIS A 93 4.88 -8.76 3.94
C HIS A 93 3.88 -9.24 2.88
N LEU A 94 4.27 -9.34 1.62
CA LEU A 94 3.41 -9.93 0.60
C LEU A 94 3.42 -11.46 0.70
N LYS A 95 2.23 -12.07 0.71
CA LYS A 95 2.09 -13.52 0.50
C LYS A 95 2.64 -13.92 -0.88
N PRO A 96 2.97 -15.20 -1.12
CA PRO A 96 3.52 -15.65 -2.42
C PRO A 96 2.68 -15.23 -3.63
N ASP A 97 1.35 -15.25 -3.50
CA ASP A 97 0.40 -14.80 -4.53
C ASP A 97 -0.09 -13.37 -4.31
N GLY A 98 0.49 -12.66 -3.35
CA GLY A 98 0.13 -11.29 -3.01
C GLY A 98 0.41 -10.31 -4.14
N ARG A 99 -0.32 -9.21 -4.15
CA ARG A 99 -0.20 -8.14 -5.14
C ARG A 99 0.03 -6.81 -4.47
N PHE A 100 0.80 -5.96 -5.12
CA PHE A 100 1.06 -4.61 -4.67
C PHE A 100 0.74 -3.61 -5.79
N LEU A 101 -0.21 -2.74 -5.55
CA LEU A 101 -0.59 -1.66 -6.47
C LEU A 101 0.03 -0.34 -6.02
N ILE A 102 0.84 0.24 -6.88
CA ILE A 102 1.36 1.61 -6.71
C ILE A 102 0.62 2.50 -7.69
N VAL A 103 0.10 3.63 -7.22
CA VAL A 103 -0.55 4.67 -8.02
C VAL A 103 0.07 6.02 -7.67
N GLU A 104 0.53 6.75 -8.69
CA GLU A 104 1.18 8.06 -8.54
C GLU A 104 0.60 9.09 -9.50
N PRO A 105 0.39 10.35 -9.07
CA PRO A 105 -0.22 11.37 -9.90
C PRO A 105 0.76 11.85 -10.98
N LYS A 106 0.34 11.86 -12.26
CA LYS A 106 1.18 12.31 -13.40
C LYS A 106 1.62 13.76 -13.32
N PHE A 107 0.82 14.61 -12.69
CA PHE A 107 1.14 16.02 -12.53
C PHE A 107 2.22 16.29 -11.48
N HIS A 108 2.50 15.33 -10.61
CA HIS A 108 3.48 15.47 -9.52
C HIS A 108 4.68 14.55 -9.70
N VAL A 109 4.46 13.34 -10.21
CA VAL A 109 5.51 12.33 -10.42
C VAL A 109 5.82 12.20 -11.90
N SER A 110 7.04 12.56 -12.33
CA SER A 110 7.49 12.40 -13.70
C SER A 110 7.57 10.91 -14.10
N LYS A 111 7.57 10.63 -15.41
CA LYS A 111 7.77 9.25 -15.90
C LYS A 111 9.11 8.68 -15.41
N SER A 112 10.18 9.46 -15.48
CA SER A 112 11.52 9.04 -15.05
C SER A 112 11.55 8.68 -13.56
N ASN A 113 10.92 9.48 -12.69
CA ASN A 113 10.85 9.17 -11.26
C ASN A 113 10.03 7.91 -10.97
N PHE A 114 8.95 7.70 -11.72
CA PHE A 114 8.15 6.49 -11.62
C PHE A 114 8.94 5.26 -12.08
N ASP A 115 9.62 5.35 -13.23
CA ASP A 115 10.47 4.28 -13.77
C ASP A 115 11.59 3.91 -12.77
N SER A 116 12.23 4.91 -12.13
CA SER A 116 13.23 4.68 -11.06
C SER A 116 12.61 3.92 -9.86
N THR A 117 11.37 4.22 -9.48
CA THR A 117 10.67 3.45 -8.44
C THR A 117 10.47 1.99 -8.86
N LEU A 118 10.15 1.74 -10.14
CA LEU A 118 10.01 0.36 -10.66
C LEU A 118 11.34 -0.39 -10.69
N GLU A 119 12.45 0.29 -10.99
CA GLU A 119 13.79 -0.32 -10.92
C GLU A 119 14.14 -0.73 -9.49
N ILE A 120 13.85 0.12 -8.51
CA ILE A 120 14.03 -0.20 -7.09
C ILE A 120 13.15 -1.40 -6.71
N ALA A 121 11.87 -1.42 -7.11
CA ALA A 121 10.97 -2.55 -6.84
C ALA A 121 11.52 -3.86 -7.40
N ARG A 122 12.07 -3.86 -8.63
CA ARG A 122 12.74 -5.03 -9.21
C ARG A 122 13.95 -5.46 -8.40
N SER A 123 14.76 -4.50 -7.92
CA SER A 123 15.97 -4.79 -7.14
C SER A 123 15.67 -5.48 -5.81
N VAL A 124 14.50 -5.25 -5.24
CA VAL A 124 14.04 -5.89 -3.99
C VAL A 124 13.21 -7.16 -4.22
N GLY A 125 13.11 -7.63 -5.47
CA GLY A 125 12.50 -8.91 -5.81
C GLY A 125 11.02 -8.86 -6.17
N MET A 126 10.53 -7.71 -6.59
CA MET A 126 9.21 -7.59 -7.18
C MET A 126 9.29 -7.61 -8.71
N GLU A 127 8.25 -8.09 -9.36
CA GLU A 127 8.09 -8.01 -10.81
C GLU A 127 6.75 -7.38 -11.18
N GLN A 128 6.75 -6.68 -12.30
CA GLN A 128 5.57 -6.03 -12.83
C GLN A 128 4.65 -7.06 -13.50
N ILE A 129 3.35 -6.99 -13.17
CA ILE A 129 2.31 -7.81 -13.81
C ILE A 129 1.59 -7.00 -14.90
N SER A 130 1.22 -5.76 -14.57
CA SER A 130 0.46 -4.90 -15.47
C SER A 130 0.63 -3.43 -15.13
N GLU A 131 0.26 -2.58 -16.08
CA GLU A 131 0.13 -1.14 -15.91
C GLU A 131 -1.34 -0.74 -16.12
N PRO A 132 -2.14 -0.61 -15.05
CA PRO A 132 -3.50 -0.14 -15.16
C PRO A 132 -3.54 1.25 -15.83
N ARG A 133 -4.39 1.41 -16.84
CA ARG A 133 -4.48 2.68 -17.58
C ARG A 133 -5.30 3.69 -16.79
N SER A 134 -4.74 4.87 -16.58
CA SER A 134 -5.41 6.04 -16.04
C SER A 134 -4.99 7.28 -16.84
N SER A 135 -5.93 8.19 -17.04
CA SER A 135 -5.63 9.47 -17.70
C SER A 135 -4.76 10.37 -16.81
N PHE A 136 -4.95 10.31 -15.51
CA PHE A 136 -4.34 11.23 -14.55
C PHE A 136 -3.19 10.60 -13.75
N ASP A 137 -3.09 9.26 -13.74
CA ASP A 137 -2.18 8.53 -12.87
C ASP A 137 -1.21 7.67 -13.65
N ARG A 138 -0.07 7.37 -13.02
CA ARG A 138 0.82 6.26 -13.34
C ARG A 138 0.51 5.15 -12.35
N ALA A 139 0.18 3.98 -12.84
CA ALA A 139 -0.16 2.86 -12.00
C ALA A 139 0.61 1.62 -12.42
N VAL A 140 1.03 0.81 -11.44
CA VAL A 140 1.69 -0.47 -11.68
C VAL A 140 1.20 -1.49 -10.66
N LEU A 141 0.87 -2.68 -11.15
CA LEU A 141 0.59 -3.83 -10.31
C LEU A 141 1.82 -4.73 -10.28
N LEU A 142 2.30 -5.00 -9.07
CA LEU A 142 3.50 -5.79 -8.79
C LEU A 142 3.13 -7.08 -8.05
N LYS A 143 4.01 -8.07 -8.12
CA LYS A 143 4.02 -9.29 -7.31
C LYS A 143 5.46 -9.65 -6.93
N LEU A 144 5.64 -10.64 -6.05
CA LEU A 144 6.95 -11.22 -5.80
C LEU A 144 7.44 -11.98 -7.04
N ALA A 145 8.72 -11.82 -7.38
CA ALA A 145 9.36 -12.60 -8.44
C ALA A 145 9.51 -14.07 -8.01
N PRO A 146 9.39 -15.05 -8.95
CA PRO A 146 9.55 -16.45 -8.63
C PRO A 146 10.90 -16.76 -7.96
N GLY A 147 10.88 -17.55 -6.86
CA GLY A 147 12.09 -18.00 -6.17
C GLY A 147 12.68 -17.04 -5.13
N LYS A 148 12.15 -15.85 -4.96
CA LYS A 148 12.46 -14.99 -3.80
C LYS A 148 11.36 -15.12 -2.75
N ARG A 149 11.55 -16.04 -1.81
CA ARG A 149 10.90 -15.95 -0.49
C ARG A 149 11.70 -14.95 0.33
N ALA A 150 11.01 -13.98 0.93
CA ALA A 150 11.58 -13.10 1.94
C ALA A 150 12.16 -13.92 3.11
#